data_e533dfdf6d630e3c85823b582b78af33
#
_entry.id   e533dfdf6d630e3c85823b582b78af33
#
_cell.length_a   1.000
_cell.length_b   1.000
_cell.length_c   1.000
_cell.angle_alpha   90.00
_cell.angle_beta   90.00
_cell.angle_gamma   90.00
#
_symmetry.space_group_name_H-M   'P 1'
#
loop_
_entity.id
_entity.type
_entity.pdbx_description
1 polymer ?
#
loop_
_entity_poly.entity_id
_entity_poly.type
_entity_poly.pdbx_seq_one_letter_code
_entity_poly.pdbx_strand_id
1 'polypeptide(L)'
;LNEADYVAQNIRTSKDGSSFDIYYKNNLLCNLKIQLTGKHNIYNALSVCASLNEAGVDIDSVKKYFVDFTGMGRRFQHVGSVNEIELYDDYAHHPTEIMAALDAAAVKFGKENIVAVFQPHRYTRLKGLWEDFRGAFDNCFRVIVTDVYAASEDVIEGISGENFAKTLEKAEYMSGNMQSVAQQLFPTLKSGNVVIGLGAGTITFLGKELQNCGENLLCR
;
A
#
# COMPACT_ATOMS: atom_id res chain seq x y z
N LEU A 1 11.57 -28.63 10.25
CA LEU A 1 10.71 -27.47 10.53
C LEU A 1 10.77 -27.23 12.02
N ASN A 2 11.29 -26.12 12.48
CA ASN A 2 11.24 -25.78 13.90
C ASN A 2 9.75 -25.57 14.25
N GLU A 3 9.27 -26.23 15.29
CA GLU A 3 7.95 -26.00 15.84
C GLU A 3 7.93 -24.57 16.42
N ALA A 4 6.99 -23.74 15.94
CA ALA A 4 6.83 -22.40 16.45
C ALA A 4 6.03 -22.44 17.75
N ASP A 5 6.47 -21.69 18.77
CA ASP A 5 5.76 -21.59 20.04
C ASP A 5 4.36 -20.95 19.90
N TYR A 6 4.23 -19.98 18.98
CA TYR A 6 2.97 -19.31 18.68
C TYR A 6 2.48 -19.67 17.29
N VAL A 7 1.24 -20.15 17.18
CA VAL A 7 0.65 -20.61 15.92
C VAL A 7 -0.77 -20.07 15.77
N ALA A 8 -1.10 -19.53 14.60
CA ALA A 8 -2.48 -19.21 14.24
C ALA A 8 -3.11 -20.40 13.50
N GLN A 9 -4.27 -20.87 13.97
CA GLN A 9 -5.02 -22.00 13.40
C GLN A 9 -6.47 -21.60 13.17
N ASN A 10 -7.24 -22.47 12.49
CA ASN A 10 -8.68 -22.28 12.24
C ASN A 10 -9.00 -20.94 11.57
N ILE A 11 -8.12 -20.50 10.65
CA ILE A 11 -8.22 -19.20 9.97
C ILE A 11 -9.45 -19.19 9.07
N ARG A 12 -10.29 -18.17 9.25
CA ARG A 12 -11.44 -17.84 8.39
C ARG A 12 -11.33 -16.39 7.96
N THR A 13 -11.35 -16.16 6.66
CA THR A 13 -11.26 -14.81 6.06
C THR A 13 -12.55 -14.52 5.29
N SER A 14 -13.07 -13.31 5.45
CA SER A 14 -14.21 -12.76 4.70
C SER A 14 -13.84 -11.36 4.20
N LYS A 15 -14.75 -10.73 3.46
CA LYS A 15 -14.58 -9.31 3.04
C LYS A 15 -14.47 -8.34 4.24
N ASP A 16 -15.00 -8.70 5.39
CA ASP A 16 -15.10 -7.86 6.59
C ASP A 16 -13.97 -8.13 7.59
N GLY A 17 -12.99 -8.98 7.25
CA GLY A 17 -11.86 -9.26 8.12
C GLY A 17 -11.51 -10.74 8.24
N SER A 18 -10.72 -11.05 9.26
CA SER A 18 -10.25 -12.41 9.54
C SER A 18 -10.50 -12.80 10.99
N SER A 19 -10.82 -14.08 11.24
CA SER A 19 -10.90 -14.67 12.57
C SER A 19 -10.05 -15.93 12.63
N PHE A 20 -9.40 -16.18 13.76
CA PHE A 20 -8.49 -17.30 13.94
C PHE A 20 -8.24 -17.57 15.43
N ASP A 21 -7.71 -18.75 15.70
CA ASP A 21 -7.31 -19.17 17.04
C ASP A 21 -5.80 -19.03 17.16
N ILE A 22 -5.32 -18.49 18.29
CA ILE A 22 -3.89 -18.41 18.62
C ILE A 22 -3.59 -19.46 19.66
N TYR A 23 -2.62 -20.32 19.37
CA TYR A 23 -2.07 -21.32 20.28
C TYR A 23 -0.67 -20.91 20.71
N TYR A 24 -0.38 -21.12 22.01
CA TYR A 24 0.93 -21.01 22.61
C TYR A 24 1.34 -22.36 23.16
N LYS A 25 2.43 -22.94 22.67
CA LYS A 25 2.93 -24.28 23.06
C LYS A 25 1.81 -25.33 23.07
N ASN A 26 1.04 -25.38 21.96
CA ASN A 26 -0.09 -26.27 21.73
C ASN A 26 -1.34 -26.06 22.61
N ASN A 27 -1.32 -25.05 23.48
CA ASN A 27 -2.52 -24.68 24.27
C ASN A 27 -3.22 -23.48 23.63
N LEU A 28 -4.54 -23.52 23.57
CA LEU A 28 -5.32 -22.38 23.09
C LEU A 28 -5.08 -21.17 23.99
N LEU A 29 -4.48 -20.11 23.45
CA LEU A 29 -4.27 -18.85 24.16
C LEU A 29 -5.51 -17.96 24.04
N CYS A 30 -6.01 -17.76 22.82
CA CYS A 30 -7.19 -16.94 22.58
C CYS A 30 -7.80 -17.19 21.18
N ASN A 31 -9.09 -16.80 21.03
CA ASN A 31 -9.71 -16.60 19.74
C ASN A 31 -9.63 -15.12 19.38
N LEU A 32 -9.21 -14.77 18.18
CA LEU A 32 -9.04 -13.39 17.75
C LEU A 32 -9.85 -13.08 16.50
N LYS A 33 -10.39 -11.85 16.45
CA LYS A 33 -10.99 -11.27 15.26
C LYS A 33 -10.33 -9.93 14.96
N ILE A 34 -10.02 -9.71 13.67
CA ILE A 34 -9.46 -8.45 13.15
C ILE A 34 -10.28 -7.99 11.95
N GLN A 35 -10.40 -6.70 11.72
CA GLN A 35 -11.10 -6.13 10.55
C GLN A 35 -10.25 -6.23 9.27
N LEU A 36 -9.00 -6.63 9.39
CA LEU A 36 -8.07 -6.71 8.28
C LEU A 36 -8.08 -8.10 7.63
N THR A 37 -7.90 -8.12 6.32
CA THR A 37 -7.75 -9.34 5.53
C THR A 37 -6.30 -9.56 5.13
N GLY A 38 -5.98 -10.77 4.70
CA GLY A 38 -4.65 -11.13 4.23
C GLY A 38 -3.76 -11.78 5.31
N LYS A 39 -2.99 -12.77 4.86
CA LYS A 39 -2.13 -13.60 5.71
C LYS A 39 -1.12 -12.78 6.53
N HIS A 40 -0.58 -11.71 5.95
CA HIS A 40 0.36 -10.82 6.62
C HIS A 40 -0.27 -10.11 7.84
N ASN A 41 -1.55 -9.73 7.78
CA ASN A 41 -2.23 -9.12 8.92
C ASN A 41 -2.51 -10.13 10.04
N ILE A 42 -2.73 -11.40 9.70
CA ILE A 42 -2.82 -12.48 10.70
C ILE A 42 -1.46 -12.66 11.40
N TYR A 43 -0.35 -12.64 10.66
CA TYR A 43 0.99 -12.70 11.25
C TYR A 43 1.31 -11.48 12.11
N ASN A 44 0.90 -10.28 11.69
CA ASN A 44 1.06 -9.08 12.51
C ASN A 44 0.30 -9.20 13.83
N ALA A 45 -0.95 -9.63 13.79
CA ALA A 45 -1.77 -9.83 14.99
C ALA A 45 -1.19 -10.94 15.89
N LEU A 46 -0.71 -12.05 15.30
CA LEU A 46 -0.01 -13.13 16.01
C LEU A 46 1.23 -12.61 16.74
N SER A 47 2.04 -11.78 16.07
CA SER A 47 3.26 -11.19 16.65
C SER A 47 2.92 -10.26 17.81
N VAL A 48 1.89 -9.43 17.68
CA VAL A 48 1.43 -8.54 18.75
C VAL A 48 0.94 -9.37 19.95
N CYS A 49 0.11 -10.40 19.72
CA CYS A 49 -0.36 -11.29 20.81
C CYS A 49 0.80 -12.00 21.50
N ALA A 50 1.77 -12.51 20.74
CA ALA A 50 2.96 -13.14 21.30
C ALA A 50 3.73 -12.18 22.21
N SER A 51 4.00 -10.97 21.72
CA SER A 51 4.71 -9.93 22.50
C SER A 51 3.98 -9.55 23.76
N LEU A 52 2.66 -9.40 23.72
CA LEU A 52 1.83 -9.07 24.88
C LEU A 52 1.82 -10.22 25.89
N ASN A 53 1.66 -11.46 25.43
CA ASN A 53 1.67 -12.63 26.31
C ASN A 53 3.04 -12.82 27.00
N GLU A 54 4.16 -12.64 26.30
CA GLU A 54 5.50 -12.68 26.90
C GLU A 54 5.72 -11.51 27.90
N ALA A 55 5.05 -10.38 27.68
CA ALA A 55 5.07 -9.26 28.62
C ALA A 55 4.11 -9.45 29.83
N GLY A 56 3.41 -10.58 29.91
CA GLY A 56 2.49 -10.89 31.00
C GLY A 56 1.15 -10.16 30.94
N VAL A 57 0.77 -9.64 29.77
CA VAL A 57 -0.52 -8.98 29.56
C VAL A 57 -1.59 -10.03 29.30
N ASP A 58 -2.71 -9.93 30.01
CA ASP A 58 -3.89 -10.74 29.74
C ASP A 58 -4.49 -10.36 28.38
N ILE A 59 -4.44 -11.32 27.43
CA ILE A 59 -4.88 -11.10 26.06
C ILE A 59 -6.38 -10.81 25.99
N ASP A 60 -7.19 -11.42 26.85
CA ASP A 60 -8.64 -11.19 26.85
C ASP A 60 -8.99 -9.74 27.18
N SER A 61 -8.20 -9.08 28.03
CA SER A 61 -8.38 -7.66 28.38
C SER A 61 -8.17 -6.70 27.21
N VAL A 62 -7.38 -7.10 26.20
CA VAL A 62 -6.98 -6.26 25.07
C VAL A 62 -7.61 -6.66 23.72
N LYS A 63 -8.35 -7.77 23.67
CA LYS A 63 -9.01 -8.27 22.43
C LYS A 63 -9.81 -7.22 21.67
N LYS A 64 -10.51 -6.33 22.39
CA LYS A 64 -11.31 -5.27 21.78
C LYS A 64 -10.50 -4.36 20.87
N TYR A 65 -9.24 -4.10 21.20
CA TYR A 65 -8.38 -3.22 20.40
C TYR A 65 -7.99 -3.85 19.07
N PHE A 66 -7.91 -5.18 18.99
CA PHE A 66 -7.71 -5.87 17.70
C PHE A 66 -8.96 -5.78 16.82
N VAL A 67 -10.14 -5.84 17.41
CA VAL A 67 -11.42 -5.68 16.67
C VAL A 67 -11.60 -4.25 16.20
N ASP A 68 -11.22 -3.27 17.02
CA ASP A 68 -11.38 -1.85 16.71
C ASP A 68 -10.31 -1.33 15.74
N PHE A 69 -9.20 -2.06 15.57
CA PHE A 69 -8.11 -1.64 14.71
C PHE A 69 -8.45 -1.82 13.23
N THR A 70 -8.61 -0.70 12.54
CA THR A 70 -8.97 -0.65 11.12
C THR A 70 -7.78 -0.65 10.15
N GLY A 71 -6.56 -0.79 10.68
CA GLY A 71 -5.32 -0.78 9.92
C GLY A 71 -4.45 0.45 10.20
N MET A 72 -3.20 0.36 9.79
CA MET A 72 -2.30 1.52 9.80
C MET A 72 -2.64 2.41 8.61
N GLY A 73 -2.61 3.72 8.81
CA GLY A 73 -2.67 4.67 7.72
C GLY A 73 -1.62 4.34 6.64
N ARG A 74 -1.93 4.64 5.39
CA ARG A 74 -1.05 4.38 4.25
C ARG A 74 -0.72 2.89 4.03
N ARG A 75 -1.65 1.97 4.30
CA ARG A 75 -1.57 0.54 3.96
C ARG A 75 -2.83 0.17 3.18
N PHE A 76 -2.76 0.32 1.86
CA PHE A 76 -3.89 0.19 0.95
C PHE A 76 -5.12 0.97 1.44
N GLN A 77 -4.84 2.18 1.94
CA GLN A 77 -5.84 3.04 2.57
C GLN A 77 -6.69 3.71 1.51
N HIS A 78 -8.01 3.48 1.56
CA HIS A 78 -8.93 4.27 0.77
C HIS A 78 -8.96 5.71 1.30
N VAL A 79 -8.64 6.69 0.47
CA VAL A 79 -8.55 8.10 0.84
C VAL A 79 -9.68 8.94 0.26
N GLY A 80 -10.56 8.33 -0.50
CA GLY A 80 -11.76 8.95 -1.07
C GLY A 80 -11.97 8.60 -2.53
N SER A 81 -12.93 9.27 -3.14
CA SER A 81 -13.24 9.15 -4.57
C SER A 81 -13.51 10.51 -5.20
N VAL A 82 -13.35 10.62 -6.51
CA VAL A 82 -13.69 11.81 -7.30
C VAL A 82 -14.09 11.37 -8.71
N ASN A 83 -15.25 11.82 -9.20
CA ASN A 83 -15.78 11.50 -10.55
C ASN A 83 -15.74 9.98 -10.85
N GLU A 84 -16.20 9.15 -9.89
CA GLU A 84 -16.19 7.68 -9.99
C GLU A 84 -14.78 7.08 -10.14
N ILE A 85 -13.74 7.79 -9.72
CA ILE A 85 -12.36 7.34 -9.61
C ILE A 85 -12.07 7.07 -8.13
N GLU A 86 -11.68 5.85 -7.80
CA GLU A 86 -11.31 5.48 -6.44
C GLU A 86 -9.85 5.83 -6.15
N LEU A 87 -9.56 6.39 -4.98
CA LEU A 87 -8.24 6.88 -4.59
C LEU A 87 -7.71 6.10 -3.39
N TYR A 88 -6.50 5.55 -3.54
CA TYR A 88 -5.82 4.79 -2.50
C TYR A 88 -4.42 5.35 -2.23
N ASP A 89 -3.98 5.30 -0.97
CA ASP A 89 -2.61 5.60 -0.54
C ASP A 89 -1.97 4.35 0.06
N ASP A 90 -0.77 4.00 -0.41
CA ASP A 90 0.02 2.92 0.14
C ASP A 90 1.47 3.36 0.36
N TYR A 91 2.01 3.02 1.52
CA TYR A 91 3.38 3.33 1.91
C TYR A 91 4.43 2.47 1.18
N ALA A 92 4.00 1.51 0.36
CA ALA A 92 4.87 0.61 -0.39
C ALA A 92 5.92 1.39 -1.18
N HIS A 93 7.18 1.14 -0.85
CA HIS A 93 8.35 1.81 -1.43
C HIS A 93 9.51 0.85 -1.72
N HIS A 94 9.28 -0.43 -1.55
CA HIS A 94 10.17 -1.53 -1.94
C HIS A 94 9.47 -2.37 -3.02
N PRO A 95 10.18 -2.95 -4.00
CA PRO A 95 9.56 -3.73 -5.08
C PRO A 95 8.56 -4.79 -4.58
N THR A 96 8.96 -5.57 -3.58
CA THR A 96 8.10 -6.62 -2.99
C THR A 96 6.82 -6.06 -2.37
N GLU A 97 6.88 -4.87 -1.75
CA GLU A 97 5.70 -4.21 -1.18
C GLU A 97 4.76 -3.70 -2.28
N ILE A 98 5.33 -3.11 -3.35
CA ILE A 98 4.58 -2.63 -4.51
C ILE A 98 3.86 -3.79 -5.19
N MET A 99 4.55 -4.90 -5.45
CA MET A 99 3.95 -6.11 -6.01
C MET A 99 2.77 -6.57 -5.16
N ALA A 100 2.95 -6.70 -3.84
CA ALA A 100 1.90 -7.14 -2.94
C ALA A 100 0.68 -6.21 -2.90
N ALA A 101 0.91 -4.89 -2.94
CA ALA A 101 -0.16 -3.89 -2.99
C ALA A 101 -0.94 -3.96 -4.32
N LEU A 102 -0.23 -4.07 -5.45
CA LEU A 102 -0.85 -4.17 -6.76
C LEU A 102 -1.54 -5.52 -6.99
N ASP A 103 -1.02 -6.62 -6.44
CA ASP A 103 -1.67 -7.93 -6.48
C ASP A 103 -3.02 -7.89 -5.74
N ALA A 104 -3.03 -7.32 -4.54
CA ALA A 104 -4.26 -7.15 -3.76
C ALA A 104 -5.27 -6.25 -4.49
N ALA A 105 -4.79 -5.17 -5.11
CA ALA A 105 -5.62 -4.27 -5.91
C ALA A 105 -6.22 -4.97 -7.13
N ALA A 106 -5.40 -5.74 -7.87
CA ALA A 106 -5.83 -6.44 -9.07
C ALA A 106 -6.92 -7.48 -8.78
N VAL A 107 -6.83 -8.17 -7.65
CA VAL A 107 -7.88 -9.10 -7.20
C VAL A 107 -9.19 -8.38 -6.92
N LYS A 108 -9.11 -7.16 -6.35
CA LYS A 108 -10.29 -6.40 -5.93
C LYS A 108 -10.96 -5.63 -7.07
N PHE A 109 -10.18 -5.06 -7.99
CA PHE A 109 -10.67 -4.08 -8.97
C PHE A 109 -10.47 -4.49 -10.43
N GLY A 110 -9.66 -5.53 -10.70
CA GLY A 110 -9.17 -5.84 -12.04
C GLY A 110 -7.97 -4.95 -12.42
N LYS A 111 -6.90 -5.56 -12.92
CA LYS A 111 -5.65 -4.85 -13.25
C LYS A 111 -5.83 -3.76 -14.32
N GLU A 112 -6.80 -3.91 -15.20
CA GLU A 112 -7.14 -3.00 -16.30
C GLU A 112 -7.67 -1.65 -15.81
N ASN A 113 -8.09 -1.54 -14.56
CA ASN A 113 -8.60 -0.32 -13.95
C ASN A 113 -7.55 0.42 -13.11
N ILE A 114 -6.41 -0.22 -12.82
CA ILE A 114 -5.42 0.30 -11.87
C ILE A 114 -4.45 1.24 -12.55
N VAL A 115 -4.35 2.45 -12.03
CA VAL A 115 -3.32 3.44 -12.33
C VAL A 115 -2.41 3.56 -11.11
N ALA A 116 -1.21 3.02 -11.19
CA ALA A 116 -0.20 3.12 -10.14
C ALA A 116 0.56 4.44 -10.28
N VAL A 117 0.62 5.24 -9.21
CA VAL A 117 1.44 6.46 -9.17
C VAL A 117 2.57 6.22 -8.19
N PHE A 118 3.76 6.00 -8.71
CA PHE A 118 4.94 5.65 -7.93
C PHE A 118 5.85 6.85 -7.72
N GLN A 119 6.10 7.19 -6.46
CA GLN A 119 7.14 8.12 -6.05
C GLN A 119 8.35 7.34 -5.54
N PRO A 120 9.43 7.22 -6.32
CA PRO A 120 10.65 6.59 -5.82
C PRO A 120 11.14 7.31 -4.57
N HIS A 121 11.53 6.54 -3.55
CA HIS A 121 12.00 7.09 -2.27
C HIS A 121 13.46 6.73 -2.06
N ARG A 122 14.34 7.75 -2.06
CA ARG A 122 15.80 7.72 -2.03
C ARG A 122 16.45 7.29 -3.35
N TYR A 123 17.45 8.03 -3.76
CA TYR A 123 18.24 7.72 -4.95
C TYR A 123 19.01 6.40 -4.81
N THR A 124 19.58 6.15 -3.62
CA THR A 124 20.33 4.92 -3.36
C THR A 124 19.47 3.68 -3.47
N ARG A 125 18.21 3.72 -2.98
CA ARG A 125 17.27 2.61 -3.12
C ARG A 125 16.86 2.38 -4.57
N LEU A 126 16.49 3.45 -5.29
CA LEU A 126 16.12 3.32 -6.70
C LEU A 126 17.26 2.73 -7.52
N LYS A 127 18.51 3.19 -7.30
CA LYS A 127 19.71 2.63 -7.94
C LYS A 127 19.93 1.16 -7.59
N GLY A 128 19.87 0.82 -6.31
CA GLY A 128 20.20 -0.53 -5.82
C GLY A 128 19.18 -1.60 -6.19
N LEU A 129 17.91 -1.21 -6.42
CA LEU A 129 16.80 -2.12 -6.73
C LEU A 129 16.19 -1.84 -8.11
N TRP A 130 16.94 -1.24 -9.02
CA TRP A 130 16.45 -0.79 -10.33
C TRP A 130 15.76 -1.89 -11.11
N GLU A 131 16.39 -3.05 -11.24
CA GLU A 131 15.83 -4.18 -11.99
C GLU A 131 14.62 -4.81 -11.27
N ASP A 132 14.67 -4.88 -9.93
CA ASP A 132 13.56 -5.40 -9.14
C ASP A 132 12.32 -4.50 -9.26
N PHE A 133 12.51 -3.18 -9.28
CA PHE A 133 11.41 -2.24 -9.52
C PHE A 133 10.78 -2.39 -10.90
N ARG A 134 11.57 -2.74 -11.93
CA ARG A 134 11.03 -2.94 -13.29
C ARG A 134 9.98 -4.05 -13.35
N GLY A 135 10.13 -5.10 -12.55
CA GLY A 135 9.17 -6.21 -12.45
C GLY A 135 8.00 -5.97 -11.48
N ALA A 136 7.99 -4.84 -10.76
CA ALA A 136 7.05 -4.66 -9.65
C ALA A 136 5.65 -4.17 -10.08
N PHE A 137 5.45 -3.80 -11.35
CA PHE A 137 4.22 -3.13 -11.82
C PHE A 137 3.35 -3.97 -12.76
N ASP A 138 3.54 -5.29 -12.84
CA ASP A 138 2.83 -6.14 -13.83
C ASP A 138 1.31 -6.12 -13.65
N ASN A 139 0.83 -5.97 -12.42
CA ASN A 139 -0.58 -6.04 -12.06
C ASN A 139 -1.28 -4.67 -11.99
N CYS A 140 -0.88 -3.72 -12.86
CA CYS A 140 -1.62 -2.50 -13.14
C CYS A 140 -1.68 -2.20 -14.64
N PHE A 141 -2.64 -1.38 -15.04
CA PHE A 141 -2.83 -0.97 -16.44
C PHE A 141 -1.80 0.07 -16.87
N ARG A 142 -1.51 1.05 -15.99
CA ARG A 142 -0.68 2.23 -16.28
C ARG A 142 0.16 2.57 -15.06
N VAL A 143 1.37 3.03 -15.30
CA VAL A 143 2.29 3.52 -14.25
C VAL A 143 2.59 4.99 -14.50
N ILE A 144 2.45 5.80 -13.48
CA ILE A 144 2.98 7.17 -13.44
C ILE A 144 4.16 7.16 -12.48
N VAL A 145 5.32 7.57 -12.96
CA VAL A 145 6.51 7.73 -12.10
C VAL A 145 6.72 9.22 -11.87
N THR A 146 6.92 9.61 -10.63
CA THR A 146 7.17 11.01 -10.26
C THR A 146 8.64 11.27 -9.98
N ASP A 147 8.98 12.51 -9.59
CA ASP A 147 10.29 12.83 -9.08
C ASP A 147 10.65 11.97 -7.87
N VAL A 148 11.95 11.67 -7.74
CA VAL A 148 12.46 10.94 -6.57
C VAL A 148 12.30 11.81 -5.32
N TYR A 149 11.69 11.25 -4.28
CA TYR A 149 11.72 11.84 -2.96
C TYR A 149 13.09 11.55 -2.32
N ALA A 150 13.94 12.56 -2.25
CA ALA A 150 15.36 12.43 -1.89
C ALA A 150 15.57 11.94 -0.43
N ALA A 151 14.68 12.30 0.52
CA ALA A 151 14.82 11.99 1.95
C ALA A 151 16.22 12.37 2.49
N SER A 152 16.68 13.57 2.14
CA SER A 152 18.01 14.13 2.50
C SER A 152 19.22 13.47 1.82
N GLU A 153 19.01 12.64 0.78
CA GLU A 153 20.11 12.13 -0.05
C GLU A 153 20.48 13.14 -1.14
N ASP A 154 21.76 13.15 -1.52
CA ASP A 154 22.22 13.87 -2.69
C ASP A 154 21.76 13.17 -3.99
N VAL A 155 21.61 13.96 -5.04
CA VAL A 155 21.27 13.46 -6.37
C VAL A 155 22.38 12.53 -6.88
N ILE A 156 21.99 11.37 -7.40
CA ILE A 156 22.90 10.45 -8.09
C ILE A 156 22.72 10.61 -9.59
N GLU A 157 23.81 10.91 -10.31
CA GLU A 157 23.79 11.08 -11.77
C GLU A 157 23.20 9.84 -12.47
N GLY A 158 22.28 10.07 -13.40
CA GLY A 158 21.60 9.01 -14.16
C GLY A 158 20.43 8.36 -13.40
N ILE A 159 20.26 8.60 -12.10
CA ILE A 159 19.17 8.03 -11.28
C ILE A 159 18.09 9.09 -11.10
N SER A 160 16.97 8.93 -11.80
CA SER A 160 15.81 9.83 -11.71
C SER A 160 14.52 9.07 -11.98
N GLY A 161 13.39 9.63 -11.59
CA GLY A 161 12.07 9.11 -11.93
C GLY A 161 11.85 9.08 -13.45
N GLU A 162 12.30 10.11 -14.16
CA GLU A 162 12.23 10.19 -15.62
C GLU A 162 13.00 9.05 -16.30
N ASN A 163 14.25 8.82 -15.90
CA ASN A 163 15.06 7.76 -16.47
C ASN A 163 14.49 6.37 -16.13
N PHE A 164 13.93 6.22 -14.93
CA PHE A 164 13.29 4.98 -14.54
C PHE A 164 12.01 4.73 -15.36
N ALA A 165 11.15 5.73 -15.54
CA ALA A 165 9.94 5.61 -16.34
C ALA A 165 10.23 5.12 -17.77
N LYS A 166 11.31 5.58 -18.40
CA LYS A 166 11.74 5.15 -19.75
C LYS A 166 12.08 3.66 -19.86
N THR A 167 12.28 2.97 -18.74
CA THR A 167 12.57 1.52 -18.72
C THR A 167 11.33 0.64 -18.62
N LEU A 168 10.15 1.22 -18.46
CA LEU A 168 8.87 0.53 -18.33
C LEU A 168 7.99 0.83 -19.55
N GLU A 169 7.45 -0.20 -20.20
CA GLU A 169 6.63 -0.04 -21.43
C GLU A 169 5.35 0.77 -21.21
N LYS A 170 4.76 0.69 -20.03
CA LYS A 170 3.46 1.33 -19.69
C LYS A 170 3.59 2.48 -18.70
N ALA A 171 4.78 3.06 -18.57
CA ALA A 171 5.03 4.16 -17.67
C ALA A 171 5.15 5.49 -18.37
N GLU A 172 4.68 6.52 -17.69
CA GLU A 172 4.83 7.92 -18.02
C GLU A 172 5.48 8.64 -16.85
N TYR A 173 6.32 9.63 -17.14
CA TYR A 173 6.90 10.48 -16.11
C TYR A 173 6.10 11.78 -15.96
N MET A 174 5.79 12.14 -14.72
CA MET A 174 5.16 13.40 -14.37
C MET A 174 5.98 14.11 -13.29
N SER A 175 6.50 15.29 -13.59
CA SER A 175 7.35 16.07 -12.69
C SER A 175 6.59 17.05 -11.82
N GLY A 176 7.23 17.46 -10.73
CA GLY A 176 6.77 18.51 -9.84
C GLY A 176 6.19 18.01 -8.52
N ASN A 177 5.59 18.92 -7.76
CA ASN A 177 4.91 18.55 -6.52
C ASN A 177 3.60 17.79 -6.79
N MET A 178 2.98 17.23 -5.76
CA MET A 178 1.79 16.39 -5.92
C MET A 178 0.59 17.14 -6.52
N GLN A 179 0.49 18.46 -6.32
CA GLN A 179 -0.50 19.29 -6.98
C GLN A 179 -0.27 19.33 -8.50
N SER A 180 0.98 19.54 -8.93
CA SER A 180 1.34 19.54 -10.36
C SER A 180 1.11 18.16 -10.99
N VAL A 181 1.47 17.08 -10.29
CA VAL A 181 1.22 15.71 -10.74
C VAL A 181 -0.28 15.45 -10.87
N ALA A 182 -1.09 15.85 -9.88
CA ALA A 182 -2.53 15.69 -9.94
C ALA A 182 -3.16 16.46 -11.11
N GLN A 183 -2.72 17.68 -11.38
CA GLN A 183 -3.19 18.49 -12.51
C GLN A 183 -2.87 17.87 -13.88
N GLN A 184 -1.71 17.24 -14.01
CA GLN A 184 -1.32 16.52 -15.23
C GLN A 184 -2.08 15.20 -15.39
N LEU A 185 -2.26 14.46 -14.30
CA LEU A 185 -2.87 13.13 -14.29
C LEU A 185 -4.39 13.18 -14.45
N PHE A 186 -5.06 14.07 -13.69
CA PHE A 186 -6.53 14.08 -13.57
C PHE A 186 -7.28 14.11 -14.91
N PRO A 187 -6.90 14.96 -15.91
CA PRO A 187 -7.59 14.98 -17.21
C PRO A 187 -7.46 13.69 -18.02
N THR A 188 -6.56 12.81 -17.65
CA THR A 188 -6.27 11.54 -18.36
C THR A 188 -6.99 10.34 -17.73
N LEU A 189 -7.56 10.52 -16.55
CA LEU A 189 -8.29 9.50 -15.82
C LEU A 189 -9.71 9.33 -16.38
N LYS A 190 -10.25 8.12 -16.20
CA LYS A 190 -11.61 7.75 -16.64
C LYS A 190 -12.41 7.24 -15.46
N SER A 191 -13.73 7.38 -15.53
CA SER A 191 -14.66 6.71 -14.62
C SER A 191 -14.31 5.21 -14.51
N GLY A 192 -14.32 4.69 -13.29
CA GLY A 192 -13.93 3.31 -12.97
C GLY A 192 -12.43 3.09 -12.77
N ASN A 193 -11.57 4.11 -13.01
CA ASN A 193 -10.15 3.98 -12.65
C ASN A 193 -9.96 3.92 -11.12
N VAL A 194 -8.94 3.20 -10.71
CA VAL A 194 -8.47 3.12 -9.33
C VAL A 194 -7.04 3.65 -9.29
N VAL A 195 -6.85 4.82 -8.70
CA VAL A 195 -5.53 5.44 -8.55
C VAL A 195 -4.90 5.02 -7.23
N ILE A 196 -3.71 4.46 -7.28
CA ILE A 196 -2.97 4.02 -6.09
C ILE A 196 -1.66 4.79 -6.01
N GLY A 197 -1.55 5.67 -5.01
CA GLY A 197 -0.29 6.33 -4.66
C GLY A 197 0.62 5.37 -3.91
N LEU A 198 1.83 5.16 -4.44
CA LEU A 198 2.82 4.21 -3.92
C LEU A 198 4.11 4.95 -3.54
N GLY A 199 4.51 4.89 -2.26
CA GLY A 199 5.75 5.50 -1.81
C GLY A 199 5.71 6.00 -0.37
N ALA A 200 6.90 6.25 0.21
CA ALA A 200 7.07 6.69 1.59
C ALA A 200 7.16 8.22 1.75
N GLY A 201 7.12 8.97 0.65
CA GLY A 201 7.29 10.42 0.62
C GLY A 201 5.96 11.20 0.56
N THR A 202 6.00 12.29 -0.21
CA THR A 202 4.88 13.24 -0.37
C THR A 202 3.73 12.71 -1.22
N ILE A 203 3.87 11.54 -1.82
CA ILE A 203 2.82 10.88 -2.60
C ILE A 203 1.49 10.74 -1.83
N THR A 204 1.56 10.68 -0.50
CA THR A 204 0.38 10.63 0.38
C THR A 204 -0.60 11.79 0.17
N PHE A 205 -0.15 12.91 -0.38
CA PHE A 205 -1.00 14.06 -0.68
C PHE A 205 -1.73 13.95 -2.02
N LEU A 206 -1.35 12.98 -2.88
CA LEU A 206 -1.90 12.86 -4.23
C LEU A 206 -3.42 12.72 -4.24
N GLY A 207 -3.98 11.87 -3.35
CA GLY A 207 -5.43 11.64 -3.29
C GLY A 207 -6.21 12.93 -3.04
N LYS A 208 -5.75 13.76 -2.09
CA LYS A 208 -6.34 15.07 -1.80
C LYS A 208 -6.24 16.03 -3.00
N GLU A 209 -5.09 16.06 -3.66
CA GLU A 209 -4.90 16.95 -4.81
C GLU A 209 -5.75 16.54 -6.01
N LEU A 210 -5.97 15.24 -6.23
CA LEU A 210 -6.91 14.76 -7.25
C LEU A 210 -8.37 15.14 -6.93
N GLN A 211 -8.77 15.07 -5.66
CA GLN A 211 -10.10 15.56 -5.23
C GLN A 211 -10.26 17.05 -5.49
N ASN A 212 -9.26 17.87 -5.14
CA ASN A 212 -9.25 19.31 -5.43
C ASN A 212 -9.39 19.59 -6.94
N CYS A 213 -8.76 18.78 -7.82
CA CYS A 213 -8.92 18.94 -9.26
C CYS A 213 -10.37 18.71 -9.71
N GLY A 214 -11.06 17.70 -9.15
CA GLY A 214 -12.46 17.41 -9.49
C GLY A 214 -13.41 18.49 -9.00
N GLU A 215 -13.24 18.98 -7.79
CA GLU A 215 -14.06 20.06 -7.23
C GLU A 215 -13.96 21.36 -8.04
N ASN A 216 -12.74 21.70 -8.49
CA ASN A 216 -12.51 22.90 -9.32
C ASN A 216 -13.14 22.82 -10.71
N LEU A 217 -13.46 21.63 -11.23
CA LEU A 217 -14.17 21.45 -12.49
C LEU A 217 -15.69 21.61 -12.34
N LEU A 218 -16.23 21.34 -11.16
CA LEU A 218 -17.66 21.51 -10.84
C LEU A 218 -18.04 22.98 -10.60
N CYS A 219 -17.04 23.84 -10.35
CA CYS A 219 -17.22 25.28 -10.11
C CYS A 219 -17.05 26.16 -11.38
N ARG A 220 -16.86 25.55 -12.55
CA ARG A 220 -16.81 26.22 -13.85
C ARG A 220 -18.01 25.85 -14.73
#